data_d9da793dfaa951953ecb32b2a517a4fb
#
_entry.id   d9da793dfaa951953ecb32b2a517a4fb
#
_cell.length_a   1.000
_cell.length_b   1.000
_cell.length_c   1.000
_cell.angle_alpha   90.00
_cell.angle_beta   90.00
_cell.angle_gamma   90.00
#
_symmetry.space_group_name_H-M   'P 1'
#
loop_
_entity.id
_entity.type
_entity.pdbx_description
1 polymer ?
#
loop_
_entity_poly.entity_id
_entity_poly.type
_entity_poly.pdbx_seq_one_letter_code
_entity_poly.pdbx_strand_id
1 'polypeptide(L)'
;MKELQKMPSAFDLNPTIYIHTLGGFSIEAGGKVINDSSNQSKKPWVLLEYLAIFQKKDISPAELIQVIWPDDPGVNPAGALKTLMFRSRKLLEPLDIPPQKLLVQQRGTYAWTKEYTTVLDIDEFETICTRVLNESLPEEEALSLCFAGVELYRGDFLPKAEYESWVIPISTYYHT
;
A
#
# COMPACT_ATOMS: atom_id res chain seq x y z
N MET A 1 25.83 -12.54 -35.70
CA MET A 1 25.75 -12.92 -34.29
C MET A 1 24.34 -12.67 -33.82
N LYS A 2 23.61 -13.71 -33.48
CA LYS A 2 22.25 -13.58 -32.98
C LYS A 2 22.33 -13.15 -31.50
N GLU A 3 21.81 -11.97 -31.20
CA GLU A 3 21.53 -11.57 -29.81
C GLU A 3 20.56 -12.60 -29.21
N LEU A 4 21.04 -13.34 -28.22
CA LEU A 4 20.19 -14.13 -27.34
C LEU A 4 19.32 -13.12 -26.56
N GLN A 5 18.08 -12.93 -26.99
CA GLN A 5 17.06 -12.33 -26.17
C GLN A 5 16.97 -13.13 -24.86
N LYS A 6 17.44 -12.51 -23.80
CA LYS A 6 17.34 -13.03 -22.43
C LYS A 6 15.86 -13.26 -22.15
N MET A 7 15.43 -14.52 -22.08
CA MET A 7 14.06 -14.84 -21.65
C MET A 7 13.85 -14.23 -20.26
N PRO A 8 12.73 -13.55 -20.03
CA PRO A 8 12.42 -12.98 -18.70
C PRO A 8 12.43 -14.10 -17.66
N SER A 9 13.00 -13.82 -16.49
CA SER A 9 12.98 -14.75 -15.37
C SER A 9 11.52 -14.93 -14.88
N ALA A 10 11.24 -16.00 -14.15
CA ALA A 10 9.89 -16.23 -13.60
C ALA A 10 9.38 -15.07 -12.71
N PHE A 11 10.29 -14.21 -12.22
CA PHE A 11 9.99 -12.97 -11.50
C PHE A 11 9.44 -11.86 -12.41
N ASP A 12 9.77 -11.87 -13.70
CA ASP A 12 9.31 -10.87 -14.67
C ASP A 12 7.87 -11.13 -15.16
N LEU A 13 7.24 -12.25 -14.75
CA LEU A 13 5.89 -12.63 -15.15
C LEU A 13 4.81 -12.11 -14.18
N ASN A 14 5.20 -11.74 -12.96
CA ASN A 14 4.25 -11.19 -11.99
C ASN A 14 4.02 -9.70 -12.24
N PRO A 15 2.75 -9.21 -12.23
CA PRO A 15 2.48 -7.79 -12.37
C PRO A 15 3.05 -7.02 -11.18
N THR A 16 3.57 -5.82 -11.44
CA THR A 16 3.88 -4.85 -10.38
C THR A 16 2.57 -4.33 -9.79
N ILE A 17 2.53 -4.22 -8.47
CA ILE A 17 1.40 -3.67 -7.73
C ILE A 17 1.71 -2.21 -7.41
N TYR A 18 0.84 -1.30 -7.84
CA TYR A 18 0.92 0.11 -7.50
C TYR A 18 -0.12 0.44 -6.44
N ILE A 19 0.30 1.09 -5.37
CA ILE A 19 -0.56 1.52 -4.28
C ILE A 19 -0.52 3.04 -4.19
N HIS A 20 -1.68 3.66 -4.36
CA HIS A 20 -1.87 5.09 -4.24
C HIS A 20 -2.49 5.39 -2.87
N THR A 21 -1.92 6.35 -2.17
CA THR A 21 -2.32 6.76 -0.82
C THR A 21 -2.56 8.27 -0.72
N LEU A 22 -1.99 9.05 -1.65
CA LEU A 22 -2.14 10.51 -1.70
C LEU A 22 -3.40 10.90 -2.47
N GLY A 23 -4.41 11.41 -1.76
CA GLY A 23 -5.71 11.80 -2.30
C GLY A 23 -6.76 10.70 -2.33
N GLY A 24 -6.47 9.52 -1.78
CA GLY A 24 -7.36 8.36 -1.69
C GLY A 24 -6.57 7.07 -1.65
N PHE A 25 -7.25 5.95 -1.37
CA PHE A 25 -6.60 4.64 -1.39
C PHE A 25 -7.03 3.83 -2.60
N SER A 26 -6.07 3.40 -3.39
CA SER A 26 -6.29 2.45 -4.48
C SER A 26 -5.11 1.50 -4.67
N ILE A 27 -5.42 0.32 -5.19
CA ILE A 27 -4.44 -0.71 -5.54
C ILE A 27 -4.66 -1.05 -7.02
N GLU A 28 -3.58 -0.98 -7.79
CA GLU A 28 -3.56 -1.32 -9.21
C GLU A 28 -2.60 -2.47 -9.47
N ALA A 29 -3.03 -3.44 -10.25
CA ALA A 29 -2.21 -4.54 -10.73
C ALA A 29 -2.74 -5.07 -12.07
N GLY A 30 -1.86 -5.28 -13.04
CA GLY A 30 -2.24 -5.86 -14.34
C GLY A 30 -3.33 -5.08 -15.08
N GLY A 31 -3.39 -3.76 -14.93
CA GLY A 31 -4.42 -2.90 -15.54
C GLY A 31 -5.77 -2.92 -14.81
N LYS A 32 -5.88 -3.59 -13.68
CA LYS A 32 -7.07 -3.60 -12.82
C LYS A 32 -6.86 -2.74 -11.60
N VAL A 33 -7.90 -2.02 -11.19
CA VAL A 33 -7.85 -1.07 -10.07
C VAL A 33 -9.00 -1.36 -9.12
N ILE A 34 -8.69 -1.38 -7.83
CA ILE A 34 -9.66 -1.33 -6.75
C ILE A 34 -9.42 -0.09 -5.89
N ASN A 35 -10.46 0.44 -5.29
CA ASN A 35 -10.35 1.61 -4.42
C ASN A 35 -11.37 1.57 -3.28
N ASP A 36 -11.14 2.39 -2.28
CA ASP A 36 -11.97 2.49 -1.07
C ASP A 36 -13.30 3.22 -1.26
N SER A 37 -13.59 3.69 -2.50
CA SER A 37 -14.86 4.35 -2.83
C SER A 37 -15.99 3.36 -3.07
N SER A 38 -15.66 2.13 -3.43
CA SER A 38 -16.62 1.12 -3.90
C SER A 38 -17.32 0.33 -2.79
N ASN A 39 -16.90 0.46 -1.53
CA ASN A 39 -17.45 -0.30 -0.42
C ASN A 39 -17.63 0.55 0.84
N GLN A 40 -18.77 0.41 1.50
CA GLN A 40 -19.10 1.14 2.73
C GLN A 40 -18.42 0.60 4.00
N SER A 41 -17.84 -0.59 3.94
CA SER A 41 -17.20 -1.23 5.09
C SER A 41 -15.78 -0.71 5.28
N LYS A 42 -15.57 0.19 6.25
CA LYS A 42 -14.31 0.89 6.48
C LYS A 42 -13.17 -0.04 6.95
N LYS A 43 -13.42 -0.90 7.93
CA LYS A 43 -12.37 -1.71 8.59
C LYS A 43 -11.58 -2.64 7.67
N PRO A 44 -12.17 -3.33 6.68
CA PRO A 44 -11.39 -4.10 5.72
C PRO A 44 -10.39 -3.27 4.91
N TRP A 45 -10.74 -2.01 4.59
CA TRP A 45 -9.83 -1.08 3.92
C TRP A 45 -8.71 -0.63 4.84
N VAL A 46 -9.01 -0.25 6.09
CA VAL A 46 -7.99 0.12 7.09
C VAL A 46 -6.96 -1.00 7.28
N LEU A 47 -7.40 -2.26 7.29
CA LEU A 47 -6.50 -3.41 7.35
C LEU A 47 -5.58 -3.50 6.12
N LEU A 48 -6.13 -3.31 4.91
CA LEU A 48 -5.37 -3.31 3.67
C LEU A 48 -4.35 -2.18 3.64
N GLU A 49 -4.79 -0.97 3.97
CA GLU A 49 -3.96 0.24 4.05
C GLU A 49 -2.78 0.02 4.99
N TYR A 50 -3.05 -0.47 6.20
CA TYR A 50 -2.01 -0.71 7.21
C TYR A 50 -0.97 -1.74 6.74
N LEU A 51 -1.41 -2.91 6.27
CA LEU A 51 -0.52 -3.96 5.80
C LEU A 51 0.29 -3.54 4.56
N ALA A 52 -0.33 -2.82 3.64
CA ALA A 52 0.32 -2.35 2.42
C ALA A 52 1.38 -1.26 2.70
N ILE A 53 1.07 -0.30 3.55
CA ILE A 53 1.99 0.80 3.90
C ILE A 53 3.18 0.26 4.70
N PHE A 54 2.94 -0.65 5.64
CA PHE A 54 3.99 -1.30 6.42
C PHE A 54 4.47 -2.62 5.79
N GLN A 55 4.48 -2.71 4.46
CA GLN A 55 4.82 -3.91 3.69
C GLN A 55 6.18 -4.54 4.00
N LYS A 56 7.10 -3.78 4.59
CA LYS A 56 8.47 -4.25 4.88
C LYS A 56 8.54 -5.12 6.16
N LYS A 57 7.48 -5.16 6.97
CA LYS A 57 7.46 -5.90 8.24
C LYS A 57 6.33 -6.92 8.31
N ASP A 58 6.56 -7.95 9.10
CA ASP A 58 5.53 -8.90 9.51
C ASP A 58 4.84 -8.34 10.76
N ILE A 59 3.50 -8.35 10.77
CA ILE A 59 2.70 -7.67 11.78
C ILE A 59 1.99 -8.71 12.65
N SER A 60 2.09 -8.57 13.96
CA SER A 60 1.44 -9.48 14.90
C SER A 60 -0.07 -9.29 14.93
N PRO A 61 -0.84 -10.34 15.25
CA PRO A 61 -2.28 -10.21 15.48
C PRO A 61 -2.63 -9.17 16.54
N ALA A 62 -1.83 -9.08 17.61
CA ALA A 62 -2.03 -8.10 18.69
C ALA A 62 -1.90 -6.66 18.17
N GLU A 63 -0.89 -6.38 17.35
CA GLU A 63 -0.71 -5.06 16.71
C GLU A 63 -1.90 -4.71 15.81
N LEU A 64 -2.35 -5.64 14.96
CA LEU A 64 -3.51 -5.40 14.09
C LEU A 64 -4.80 -5.17 14.88
N ILE A 65 -5.03 -5.93 15.95
CA ILE A 65 -6.19 -5.76 16.81
C ILE A 65 -6.19 -4.36 17.43
N GLN A 66 -5.04 -3.90 17.92
CA GLN A 66 -4.89 -2.58 18.49
C GLN A 66 -5.10 -1.46 17.45
N VAL A 67 -4.64 -1.65 16.22
CA VAL A 67 -4.83 -0.70 15.12
C VAL A 67 -6.30 -0.60 14.70
N ILE A 68 -6.98 -1.75 14.57
CA ILE A 68 -8.35 -1.80 14.04
C ILE A 68 -9.41 -1.51 15.11
N TRP A 69 -9.15 -1.88 16.35
CA TRP A 69 -10.06 -1.71 17.50
C TRP A 69 -9.30 -1.12 18.70
N PRO A 70 -8.83 0.13 18.63
CA PRO A 70 -8.01 0.73 19.68
C PRO A 70 -8.75 0.86 21.03
N ASP A 71 -10.07 1.12 20.99
CA ASP A 71 -10.86 1.41 22.18
C ASP A 71 -11.51 0.17 22.77
N ASP A 72 -11.99 -0.74 21.94
CA ASP A 72 -12.66 -1.98 22.37
C ASP A 72 -12.42 -3.12 21.39
N PRO A 73 -11.50 -4.04 21.71
CA PRO A 73 -11.24 -5.20 20.85
C PRO A 73 -12.36 -6.26 20.89
N GLY A 74 -13.36 -6.10 21.76
CA GLY A 74 -14.48 -7.04 21.92
C GLY A 74 -14.10 -8.32 22.65
N VAL A 75 -15.07 -9.25 22.73
CA VAL A 75 -14.94 -10.53 23.49
C VAL A 75 -14.03 -11.54 22.80
N ASN A 76 -14.00 -11.54 21.47
CA ASN A 76 -13.19 -12.46 20.66
C ASN A 76 -12.43 -11.72 19.55
N PRO A 77 -11.40 -10.96 19.88
CA PRO A 77 -10.66 -10.16 18.91
C PRO A 77 -9.95 -11.03 17.85
N ALA A 78 -9.45 -12.19 18.23
CA ALA A 78 -8.79 -13.11 17.28
C ALA A 78 -9.75 -13.63 16.21
N GLY A 79 -10.99 -13.99 16.60
CA GLY A 79 -12.03 -14.40 15.66
C GLY A 79 -12.49 -13.25 14.77
N ALA A 80 -12.63 -12.05 15.33
CA ALA A 80 -12.96 -10.83 14.60
C ALA A 80 -11.89 -10.51 13.55
N LEU A 81 -10.60 -10.62 13.90
CA LEU A 81 -9.49 -10.40 12.98
C LEU A 81 -9.49 -11.41 11.82
N LYS A 82 -9.74 -12.70 12.08
CA LYS A 82 -9.85 -13.71 11.03
C LYS A 82 -10.98 -13.39 10.04
N THR A 83 -12.13 -12.95 10.56
CA THR A 83 -13.27 -12.53 9.74
C THR A 83 -12.92 -11.29 8.91
N LEU A 84 -12.21 -10.34 9.50
CA LEU A 84 -11.78 -9.13 8.82
C LEU A 84 -10.79 -9.46 7.71
N MET A 85 -9.79 -10.31 7.96
CA MET A 85 -8.85 -10.80 6.94
C MET A 85 -9.57 -11.45 5.75
N PHE A 86 -10.58 -12.27 6.01
CA PHE A 86 -11.39 -12.85 4.95
C PHE A 86 -12.10 -11.80 4.11
N ARG A 87 -12.71 -10.79 4.75
CA ARG A 87 -13.37 -9.67 4.05
C ARG A 87 -12.38 -8.82 3.25
N SER A 88 -11.21 -8.54 3.82
CA SER A 88 -10.16 -7.78 3.12
C SER A 88 -9.63 -8.52 1.90
N ARG A 89 -9.45 -9.84 1.99
CA ARG A 89 -9.08 -10.67 0.83
C ARG A 89 -10.14 -10.64 -0.28
N LYS A 90 -11.43 -10.60 0.07
CA LYS A 90 -12.49 -10.44 -0.93
C LYS A 90 -12.41 -9.14 -1.71
N LEU A 91 -11.95 -8.05 -1.09
CA LEU A 91 -11.75 -6.78 -1.78
C LEU A 91 -10.65 -6.86 -2.85
N LEU A 92 -9.70 -7.79 -2.70
CA LEU A 92 -8.58 -7.99 -3.63
C LEU A 92 -8.92 -8.91 -4.82
N GLU A 93 -10.03 -9.64 -4.79
CA GLU A 93 -10.41 -10.58 -5.85
C GLU A 93 -10.43 -9.97 -7.27
N PRO A 94 -10.89 -8.70 -7.47
CA PRO A 94 -10.90 -8.09 -8.80
C PRO A 94 -9.52 -7.87 -9.43
N LEU A 95 -8.43 -7.96 -8.66
CA LEU A 95 -7.07 -7.78 -9.17
C LEU A 95 -6.52 -9.01 -9.93
N ASP A 96 -7.28 -10.12 -10.00
CA ASP A 96 -6.87 -11.39 -10.64
C ASP A 96 -5.55 -11.98 -10.09
N ILE A 97 -5.16 -11.58 -8.89
CA ILE A 97 -4.09 -12.18 -8.12
C ILE A 97 -4.73 -12.93 -6.96
N PRO A 98 -4.35 -14.19 -6.68
CA PRO A 98 -4.91 -14.90 -5.52
C PRO A 98 -4.74 -14.07 -4.25
N PRO A 99 -5.83 -13.69 -3.55
CA PRO A 99 -5.77 -12.77 -2.40
C PRO A 99 -4.86 -13.26 -1.27
N GLN A 100 -4.71 -14.59 -1.13
CA GLN A 100 -3.83 -15.21 -0.15
C GLN A 100 -2.33 -14.98 -0.44
N LYS A 101 -2.00 -14.68 -1.70
CA LYS A 101 -0.65 -14.29 -2.11
C LYS A 101 -0.37 -12.80 -1.84
N LEU A 102 -1.40 -11.97 -1.76
CA LEU A 102 -1.30 -10.55 -1.44
C LEU A 102 -1.30 -10.30 0.06
N LEU A 103 -2.31 -10.83 0.77
CA LEU A 103 -2.38 -10.81 2.23
C LEU A 103 -1.94 -12.15 2.79
N VAL A 104 -0.67 -12.21 3.18
CA VAL A 104 -0.01 -13.44 3.61
C VAL A 104 -0.18 -13.62 5.13
N GLN A 105 -0.46 -14.85 5.53
CA GLN A 105 -0.42 -15.26 6.93
C GLN A 105 0.62 -16.36 7.08
N GLN A 106 1.69 -16.08 7.82
CA GLN A 106 2.78 -17.03 8.07
C GLN A 106 3.24 -16.96 9.50
N ARG A 107 3.48 -18.14 10.11
CA ARG A 107 4.09 -18.25 11.46
C ARG A 107 3.40 -17.38 12.53
N GLY A 108 2.08 -17.23 12.42
CA GLY A 108 1.31 -16.44 13.38
C GLY A 108 1.33 -14.92 13.15
N THR A 109 1.91 -14.45 12.06
CA THR A 109 1.91 -13.02 11.68
C THR A 109 1.17 -12.80 10.37
N TYR A 110 0.86 -11.55 10.09
CA TYR A 110 0.24 -11.08 8.86
C TYR A 110 1.19 -10.11 8.14
N ALA A 111 1.21 -10.18 6.82
CA ALA A 111 2.06 -9.32 6.01
C ALA A 111 1.42 -9.03 4.65
N TRP A 112 1.81 -7.91 4.06
CA TRP A 112 1.66 -7.69 2.63
C TRP A 112 2.64 -8.57 1.86
N THR A 113 2.32 -8.90 0.63
CA THR A 113 3.13 -9.77 -0.23
C THR A 113 4.59 -9.33 -0.32
N LYS A 114 5.49 -10.31 -0.35
CA LYS A 114 6.91 -10.15 -0.72
C LYS A 114 7.23 -10.85 -2.06
N GLU A 115 6.24 -11.56 -2.63
CA GLU A 115 6.37 -12.26 -3.91
C GLU A 115 6.20 -11.31 -5.10
N TYR A 116 5.39 -10.25 -4.94
CA TYR A 116 5.12 -9.24 -5.96
C TYR A 116 5.83 -7.94 -5.63
N THR A 117 6.42 -7.31 -6.64
CA THR A 117 6.93 -5.94 -6.49
C THR A 117 5.78 -4.99 -6.19
N THR A 118 5.88 -4.25 -5.09
CA THR A 118 4.89 -3.26 -4.69
C THR A 118 5.52 -1.88 -4.64
N VAL A 119 4.91 -0.92 -5.30
CA VAL A 119 5.33 0.47 -5.37
C VAL A 119 4.28 1.33 -4.65
N LEU A 120 4.71 2.08 -3.65
CA LEU A 120 3.89 3.06 -2.95
C LEU A 120 4.15 4.47 -3.51
N ASP A 121 3.10 5.23 -3.78
CA ASP A 121 3.23 6.62 -4.26
C ASP A 121 3.98 7.52 -3.27
N ILE A 122 3.83 7.30 -1.96
CA ILE A 122 4.59 8.03 -0.93
C ILE A 122 6.09 7.74 -0.98
N ASP A 123 6.51 6.51 -1.26
CA ASP A 123 7.94 6.17 -1.39
C ASP A 123 8.54 6.84 -2.64
N GLU A 124 7.79 6.90 -3.75
CA GLU A 124 8.19 7.61 -4.96
C GLU A 124 8.25 9.11 -4.72
N PHE A 125 7.25 9.69 -4.05
CA PHE A 125 7.21 11.10 -3.70
C PHE A 125 8.39 11.50 -2.82
N GLU A 126 8.71 10.75 -1.76
CA GLU A 126 9.88 10.97 -0.91
C GLU A 126 11.20 10.90 -1.69
N THR A 127 11.31 9.93 -2.61
CA THR A 127 12.49 9.80 -3.46
C THR A 127 12.69 11.03 -4.32
N ILE A 128 11.61 11.53 -4.94
CA ILE A 128 11.64 12.76 -5.75
C ILE A 128 12.03 13.96 -4.89
N CYS A 129 11.39 14.16 -3.75
CA CYS A 129 11.71 15.28 -2.84
C CYS A 129 13.17 15.24 -2.39
N THR A 130 13.65 14.06 -2.00
CA THR A 130 15.04 13.88 -1.56
C THR A 130 16.04 14.24 -2.66
N ARG A 131 15.80 13.82 -3.89
CA ARG A 131 16.66 14.14 -5.03
C ARG A 131 16.66 15.64 -5.34
N VAL A 132 15.48 16.23 -5.44
CA VAL A 132 15.34 17.67 -5.76
C VAL A 132 15.99 18.55 -4.70
N LEU A 133 15.88 18.19 -3.41
CA LEU A 133 16.39 19.01 -2.31
C LEU A 133 17.88 18.81 -2.01
N ASN A 134 18.42 17.62 -2.26
CA ASN A 134 19.77 17.27 -1.79
C ASN A 134 20.79 17.02 -2.91
N GLU A 135 20.35 16.87 -4.16
CA GLU A 135 21.24 16.63 -5.29
C GLU A 135 21.41 17.90 -6.14
N SER A 136 22.61 18.10 -6.70
CA SER A 136 22.85 19.14 -7.71
C SER A 136 22.40 18.63 -9.07
N LEU A 137 21.13 18.81 -9.39
CA LEU A 137 20.53 18.35 -10.63
C LEU A 137 20.59 19.43 -11.72
N PRO A 138 20.69 19.04 -13.02
CA PRO A 138 20.40 19.93 -14.12
C PRO A 138 18.98 20.50 -14.01
N GLU A 139 18.79 21.76 -14.41
CA GLU A 139 17.50 22.47 -14.29
C GLU A 139 16.34 21.71 -14.94
N GLU A 140 16.56 21.15 -16.13
CA GLU A 140 15.54 20.36 -16.86
C GLU A 140 15.14 19.09 -16.09
N GLU A 141 16.10 18.39 -15.48
CA GLU A 141 15.84 17.21 -14.67
C GLU A 141 15.12 17.57 -13.38
N ALA A 142 15.53 18.63 -12.71
CA ALA A 142 14.86 19.11 -11.49
C ALA A 142 13.40 19.49 -11.76
N LEU A 143 13.13 20.21 -12.86
CA LEU A 143 11.78 20.56 -13.28
C LEU A 143 10.93 19.31 -13.58
N SER A 144 11.48 18.34 -14.32
CA SER A 144 10.79 17.09 -14.62
C SER A 144 10.41 16.34 -13.36
N LEU A 145 11.30 16.25 -12.38
CA LEU A 145 11.03 15.63 -11.09
C LEU A 145 9.98 16.39 -10.28
N CYS A 146 10.02 17.73 -10.29
CA CYS A 146 8.99 18.53 -9.60
C CYS A 146 7.60 18.28 -10.20
N PHE A 147 7.48 18.22 -11.53
CA PHE A 147 6.21 17.89 -12.17
C PHE A 147 5.73 16.49 -11.80
N ALA A 148 6.61 15.49 -11.82
CA ALA A 148 6.27 14.13 -11.38
C ALA A 148 5.81 14.08 -9.92
N GLY A 149 6.46 14.82 -9.02
CA GLY A 149 6.05 14.93 -7.63
C GLY A 149 4.65 15.56 -7.46
N VAL A 150 4.35 16.61 -8.22
CA VAL A 150 3.03 17.25 -8.21
C VAL A 150 1.94 16.30 -8.73
N GLU A 151 2.23 15.50 -9.74
CA GLU A 151 1.29 14.49 -10.26
C GLU A 151 1.00 13.36 -9.28
N LEU A 152 1.99 12.98 -8.45
CA LEU A 152 1.82 11.99 -7.39
C LEU A 152 0.98 12.54 -6.24
N TYR A 153 1.18 13.80 -5.87
CA TYR A 153 0.47 14.44 -4.76
C TYR A 153 -0.93 14.90 -5.18
N ARG A 154 -1.89 13.98 -5.13
CA ARG A 154 -3.28 14.23 -5.53
C ARG A 154 -4.18 14.72 -4.41
N GLY A 155 -3.68 14.84 -3.20
CA GLY A 155 -4.37 15.27 -2.00
C GLY A 155 -3.80 14.62 -0.74
N ASP A 156 -4.50 14.81 0.37
CA ASP A 156 -4.06 14.33 1.68
C ASP A 156 -3.83 12.81 1.71
N PHE A 157 -2.90 12.39 2.56
CA PHE A 157 -2.63 10.98 2.79
C PHE A 157 -3.83 10.29 3.43
N LEU A 158 -4.34 9.24 2.80
CA LEU A 158 -5.47 8.42 3.23
C LEU A 158 -6.65 9.22 3.79
N PRO A 159 -7.30 10.10 3.01
CA PRO A 159 -8.29 11.06 3.51
C PRO A 159 -9.51 10.40 4.17
N LYS A 160 -9.85 9.15 3.81
CA LYS A 160 -10.94 8.41 4.45
C LYS A 160 -10.55 7.74 5.77
N ALA A 161 -9.26 7.61 6.03
CA ALA A 161 -8.69 7.07 7.26
C ALA A 161 -8.04 8.17 8.14
N GLU A 162 -8.32 9.43 7.89
CA GLU A 162 -7.70 10.60 8.56
C GLU A 162 -7.80 10.58 10.09
N TYR A 163 -8.81 9.94 10.65
CA TYR A 163 -9.02 9.82 12.11
C TYR A 163 -8.35 8.58 12.72
N GLU A 164 -7.75 7.72 11.92
CA GLU A 164 -7.00 6.58 12.45
C GLU A 164 -5.70 7.08 13.10
N SER A 165 -5.45 6.68 14.35
CA SER A 165 -4.31 7.18 15.13
C SER A 165 -2.95 6.96 14.48
N TRP A 166 -2.81 5.92 13.68
CA TRP A 166 -1.58 5.60 12.95
C TRP A 166 -1.42 6.42 11.67
N VAL A 167 -2.52 6.96 11.11
CA VAL A 167 -2.51 7.81 9.90
C VAL A 167 -2.09 9.24 10.24
N ILE A 168 -2.53 9.77 11.38
CA ILE A 168 -2.29 11.17 11.78
C ILE A 168 -0.82 11.62 11.67
N PRO A 169 0.17 10.90 12.24
CA PRO A 169 1.57 11.32 12.15
C PRO A 169 2.11 11.27 10.72
N ILE A 170 1.69 10.30 9.92
CA ILE A 170 2.10 10.16 8.52
C ILE A 170 1.50 11.30 7.67
N SER A 171 0.20 11.55 7.82
CA SER A 171 -0.48 12.63 7.14
C SER A 171 0.13 14.00 7.48
N THR A 172 0.44 14.25 8.76
CA THR A 172 1.12 15.47 9.20
C THR A 172 2.48 15.63 8.53
N TYR A 173 3.25 14.56 8.40
CA TYR A 173 4.57 14.58 7.75
C TYR A 173 4.47 15.00 6.27
N TYR A 174 3.50 14.46 5.52
CA TYR A 174 3.33 14.81 4.10
C TYR A 174 2.65 16.16 3.88
N HIS A 175 2.03 16.76 4.89
CA HIS A 175 1.36 18.07 4.80
C HIS A 175 2.30 19.25 5.07
N THR A 176 3.53 18.97 5.56
CA THR A 176 4.53 19.99 5.87
C THR A 176 5.42 20.29 4.67
#